data_9d396cb55d9aa47c70276d360e3757d9
#
_entry.id   9d396cb55d9aa47c70276d360e3757d9
#
_cell.length_a   1.000
_cell.length_b   1.000
_cell.length_c   1.000
_cell.angle_alpha   90.00
_cell.angle_beta   90.00
_cell.angle_gamma   90.00
#
_symmetry.space_group_name_H-M   'P 1'
#
loop_
_entity.id
_entity.type
_entity.pdbx_description
1 polymer ?
#
loop_
_entity_poly.entity_id
_entity_poly.type
_entity_poly.pdbx_seq_one_letter_code
_entity_poly.pdbx_strand_id
1 'polypeptide(L)'
;MLLCDRAAIEDLLHAGYVAACEQQNPGIVERIIEAVSGEIGDALSYRYPQPWPCVPELVRYIAAVFSAYRVVEAITTLVSSEASTDNEWIPLQQQWKHCLSLLDQIAKGKLKLPLEEANPDREEASVAVTAPRPFFDLRGL
;
A
#
# COMPACT_ATOMS: atom_id res chain seq x y z
N MET A 1 -13.24 3.18 3.77
CA MET A 1 -13.28 1.86 3.12
C MET A 1 -12.03 1.07 3.51
N LEU A 2 -12.23 -0.08 4.14
CA LEU A 2 -11.11 -0.92 4.53
C LEU A 2 -10.65 -1.76 3.36
N LEU A 3 -9.33 -1.84 3.16
CA LEU A 3 -8.78 -2.52 1.98
C LEU A 3 -8.28 -3.92 2.29
N CYS A 4 -8.07 -4.25 3.56
CA CYS A 4 -7.71 -5.61 3.97
C CYS A 4 -8.26 -5.88 5.35
N ASP A 5 -8.06 -7.10 5.85
CA ASP A 5 -8.52 -7.47 7.18
C ASP A 5 -7.40 -8.16 7.94
N ARG A 6 -7.70 -8.51 9.18
CA ARG A 6 -6.72 -9.15 10.05
C ARG A 6 -6.23 -10.48 9.49
N ALA A 7 -7.13 -11.24 8.85
CA ALA A 7 -6.75 -12.52 8.27
C ALA A 7 -5.68 -12.35 7.18
N ALA A 8 -5.78 -11.29 6.39
CA ALA A 8 -4.79 -11.02 5.36
C ALA A 8 -3.42 -10.75 5.95
N ILE A 9 -3.37 -10.06 7.09
CA ILE A 9 -2.11 -9.82 7.79
C ILE A 9 -1.54 -11.13 8.32
N GLU A 10 -2.40 -11.99 8.85
CA GLU A 10 -1.97 -13.26 9.41
C GLU A 10 -1.48 -14.25 8.35
N ASP A 11 -1.84 -14.03 7.10
CA ASP A 11 -1.28 -14.80 6.00
C ASP A 11 0.19 -14.43 5.74
N LEU A 12 0.59 -13.24 6.13
CA LEU A 12 1.95 -12.74 5.90
C LEU A 12 2.81 -12.83 7.15
N LEU A 13 2.20 -12.76 8.34
CA LEU A 13 2.89 -12.82 9.62
C LEU A 13 2.33 -13.96 10.43
N HIS A 14 3.19 -14.55 11.24
CA HIS A 14 2.71 -15.53 12.21
C HIS A 14 1.65 -14.89 13.10
N ALA A 15 0.56 -15.62 13.35
CA ALA A 15 -0.54 -15.08 14.13
C ALA A 15 -0.12 -14.66 15.53
N GLY A 16 0.93 -15.28 16.07
CA GLY A 16 1.45 -14.92 17.38
C GLY A 16 1.97 -13.49 17.45
N TYR A 17 2.54 -12.98 16.35
CA TYR A 17 3.01 -11.60 16.33
C TYR A 17 1.84 -10.63 16.36
N VAL A 18 0.79 -10.94 15.60
CA VAL A 18 -0.40 -10.11 15.60
C VAL A 18 -1.05 -10.09 16.98
N ALA A 19 -1.14 -11.25 17.60
CA ALA A 19 -1.73 -11.36 18.94
C ALA A 19 -0.89 -10.59 19.97
N ALA A 20 0.43 -10.67 19.89
CA ALA A 20 1.31 -9.95 20.80
C ALA A 20 1.13 -8.44 20.67
N CYS A 21 1.05 -7.97 19.43
CA CYS A 21 0.84 -6.55 19.18
C CYS A 21 -0.49 -6.08 19.76
N GLU A 22 -1.53 -6.87 19.56
CA GLU A 22 -2.85 -6.56 20.06
C GLU A 22 -2.90 -6.54 21.59
N GLN A 23 -2.18 -7.46 22.24
CA GLN A 23 -2.11 -7.48 23.70
C GLN A 23 -1.46 -6.24 24.28
N GLN A 24 -0.41 -5.77 23.61
CA GLN A 24 0.31 -4.59 24.09
C GLN A 24 -0.53 -3.32 23.92
N ASN A 25 -1.32 -3.27 22.85
CA ASN A 25 -2.09 -2.07 22.55
C ASN A 25 -3.40 -2.51 21.91
N PRO A 26 -4.44 -2.77 22.71
CA PRO A 26 -5.71 -3.26 22.18
C PRO A 26 -6.28 -2.34 21.11
N GLY A 27 -6.73 -2.93 20.02
CA GLY A 27 -7.29 -2.20 18.91
C GLY A 27 -6.27 -1.64 17.93
N ILE A 28 -4.96 -1.90 18.15
CA ILE A 28 -3.95 -1.33 17.29
C ILE A 28 -4.01 -1.91 15.87
N VAL A 29 -4.34 -3.19 15.73
CA VAL A 29 -4.36 -3.82 14.43
C VAL A 29 -5.43 -3.17 13.54
N GLU A 30 -6.61 -2.93 14.08
CA GLU A 30 -7.67 -2.26 13.35
C GLU A 30 -7.29 -0.84 12.99
N ARG A 31 -6.63 -0.13 13.91
CA ARG A 31 -6.19 1.23 13.62
C ARG A 31 -5.14 1.26 12.52
N ILE A 32 -4.24 0.28 12.50
CA ILE A 32 -3.25 0.18 11.44
C ILE A 32 -3.93 -0.06 10.11
N ILE A 33 -4.89 -0.97 10.07
CA ILE A 33 -5.62 -1.27 8.83
C ILE A 33 -6.36 -0.02 8.33
N GLU A 34 -7.00 0.72 9.23
CA GLU A 34 -7.70 1.94 8.86
C GLU A 34 -6.74 2.99 8.32
N ALA A 35 -5.60 3.17 8.98
CA ALA A 35 -4.63 4.17 8.54
C ALA A 35 -4.04 3.80 7.17
N VAL A 36 -3.67 2.55 6.99
CA VAL A 36 -3.11 2.08 5.72
C VAL A 36 -4.15 2.21 4.61
N SER A 37 -5.38 1.80 4.90
CA SER A 37 -6.47 1.89 3.91
C SER A 37 -6.71 3.33 3.48
N GLY A 38 -6.67 4.26 4.44
CA GLY A 38 -6.82 5.68 4.12
C GLY A 38 -5.68 6.20 3.27
N GLU A 39 -4.45 5.82 3.59
CA GLU A 39 -3.30 6.29 2.84
C GLU A 39 -3.31 5.78 1.40
N ILE A 40 -3.65 4.51 1.22
CA ILE A 40 -3.72 3.94 -0.13
C ILE A 40 -4.87 4.57 -0.90
N GLY A 41 -6.04 4.72 -0.26
CA GLY A 41 -7.17 5.35 -0.89
C GLY A 41 -6.87 6.77 -1.35
N ASP A 42 -6.16 7.53 -0.52
CA ASP A 42 -5.78 8.88 -0.87
C ASP A 42 -4.78 8.90 -2.03
N ALA A 43 -3.83 7.98 -2.01
CA ALA A 43 -2.82 7.92 -3.07
C ALA A 43 -3.44 7.60 -4.43
N LEU A 44 -4.53 6.84 -4.44
CA LEU A 44 -5.19 6.44 -5.68
C LEU A 44 -6.41 7.27 -6.01
N SER A 45 -6.77 8.25 -5.18
CA SER A 45 -8.04 8.94 -5.30
C SER A 45 -8.19 9.73 -6.59
N TYR A 46 -7.09 10.23 -7.13
CA TYR A 46 -7.16 11.01 -8.37
C TYR A 46 -7.61 10.14 -9.54
N ARG A 47 -7.03 8.96 -9.65
CA ARG A 47 -7.33 8.06 -10.76
C ARG A 47 -8.49 7.13 -10.47
N TYR A 48 -8.60 6.65 -9.24
CA TYR A 48 -9.62 5.69 -8.82
C TYR A 48 -10.31 6.21 -7.55
N PRO A 49 -11.24 7.17 -7.68
CA PRO A 49 -11.92 7.70 -6.50
C PRO A 49 -12.83 6.66 -5.85
N GLN A 50 -12.82 6.65 -4.54
CA GLN A 50 -13.72 5.78 -3.77
C GLN A 50 -15.10 6.40 -3.70
N PRO A 51 -16.15 5.60 -3.48
CA PRO A 51 -16.09 4.18 -3.15
C PRO A 51 -15.90 3.30 -4.39
N TRP A 52 -15.26 2.16 -4.17
CA TRP A 52 -15.07 1.18 -5.23
C TRP A 52 -16.12 0.09 -5.11
N PRO A 53 -16.57 -0.52 -6.23
CA PRO A 53 -17.54 -1.63 -6.12
C PRO A 53 -16.95 -2.84 -5.42
N CYS A 54 -15.62 -3.05 -5.54
CA CYS A 54 -14.94 -4.09 -4.80
C CYS A 54 -13.47 -3.70 -4.69
N VAL A 55 -12.76 -4.33 -3.75
CA VAL A 55 -11.34 -4.08 -3.58
C VAL A 55 -10.57 -5.03 -4.51
N PRO A 56 -9.78 -4.48 -5.46
CA PRO A 56 -8.97 -5.37 -6.31
C PRO A 56 -7.97 -6.17 -5.48
N GLU A 57 -7.68 -7.38 -5.96
CA GLU A 57 -6.77 -8.27 -5.24
C GLU A 57 -5.41 -7.65 -5.03
N LEU A 58 -4.91 -6.95 -6.04
CA LEU A 58 -3.59 -6.31 -5.92
C LEU A 58 -3.59 -5.26 -4.83
N VAL A 59 -4.64 -4.46 -4.74
CA VAL A 59 -4.74 -3.43 -3.70
C VAL A 59 -4.85 -4.08 -2.33
N ARG A 60 -5.62 -5.16 -2.23
CA ARG A 60 -5.72 -5.88 -0.97
C ARG A 60 -4.35 -6.40 -0.52
N TYR A 61 -3.58 -6.96 -1.46
CA TYR A 61 -2.25 -7.44 -1.15
C TYR A 61 -1.34 -6.31 -0.66
N ILE A 62 -1.35 -5.17 -1.36
CA ILE A 62 -0.54 -4.02 -0.97
C ILE A 62 -0.93 -3.56 0.44
N ALA A 63 -2.23 -3.47 0.70
CA ALA A 63 -2.71 -3.05 2.02
C ALA A 63 -2.28 -4.03 3.11
N ALA A 64 -2.35 -5.33 2.81
CA ALA A 64 -1.95 -6.34 3.78
C ALA A 64 -0.45 -6.25 4.09
N VAL A 65 0.39 -6.08 3.06
CA VAL A 65 1.83 -5.97 3.26
C VAL A 65 2.17 -4.72 4.07
N PHE A 66 1.57 -3.59 3.73
CA PHE A 66 1.81 -2.35 4.47
C PHE A 66 1.37 -2.48 5.92
N SER A 67 0.22 -3.11 6.16
CA SER A 67 -0.28 -3.30 7.52
C SER A 67 0.61 -4.24 8.31
N ALA A 68 1.04 -5.35 7.68
CA ALA A 68 1.93 -6.30 8.34
C ALA A 68 3.25 -5.64 8.71
N TYR A 69 3.78 -4.80 7.82
CA TYR A 69 5.03 -4.10 8.09
C TYR A 69 4.88 -3.19 9.31
N ARG A 70 3.76 -2.49 9.44
CA ARG A 70 3.53 -1.62 10.60
C ARG A 70 3.32 -2.40 11.89
N VAL A 71 2.73 -3.59 11.80
CA VAL A 71 2.62 -4.46 12.98
C VAL A 71 4.02 -4.84 13.46
N VAL A 72 4.90 -5.20 12.52
CA VAL A 72 6.28 -5.54 12.87
C VAL A 72 7.00 -4.37 13.51
N GLU A 73 6.82 -3.18 12.98
CA GLU A 73 7.43 -1.98 13.56
C GLU A 73 6.99 -1.78 15.00
N ALA A 74 5.70 -2.00 15.26
CA ALA A 74 5.17 -1.84 16.62
C ALA A 74 5.75 -2.89 17.57
N ILE A 75 5.88 -4.13 17.11
CA ILE A 75 6.43 -5.21 17.92
C ILE A 75 7.90 -4.95 18.22
N THR A 76 8.69 -4.56 17.21
CA THR A 76 10.12 -4.37 17.39
C THR A 76 10.41 -3.21 18.32
N THR A 77 9.54 -2.22 18.38
CA THR A 77 9.68 -1.15 19.35
C THR A 77 9.59 -1.68 20.78
N LEU A 78 8.72 -2.68 20.97
CA LEU A 78 8.48 -3.23 22.30
C LEU A 78 9.56 -4.23 22.73
N VAL A 79 10.18 -4.92 21.78
CA VAL A 79 11.17 -5.94 22.06
C VAL A 79 12.52 -5.60 21.44
N SER A 80 12.85 -4.33 21.44
CA SER A 80 13.99 -3.83 20.70
C SER A 80 15.32 -4.42 21.11
N SER A 81 15.42 -4.95 22.31
CA SER A 81 16.65 -5.55 22.77
C SER A 81 16.93 -6.92 22.15
N GLU A 82 15.95 -7.49 21.47
CA GLU A 82 16.09 -8.77 20.81
C GLU A 82 16.80 -8.57 19.49
N ALA A 83 18.09 -8.60 19.50
CA ALA A 83 18.89 -8.10 18.41
C ALA A 83 18.82 -8.92 17.13
N SER A 84 18.41 -10.15 17.18
CA SER A 84 18.53 -11.05 16.04
C SER A 84 17.35 -11.05 15.09
N THR A 85 16.39 -10.13 15.27
CA THR A 85 15.18 -10.16 14.47
C THR A 85 15.35 -9.60 13.07
N ASP A 86 16.45 -8.89 12.80
CA ASP A 86 16.61 -8.21 11.52
C ASP A 86 16.49 -9.17 10.33
N ASN A 87 17.13 -10.33 10.42
CA ASN A 87 17.10 -11.27 9.30
C ASN A 87 15.73 -11.87 9.08
N GLU A 88 14.95 -11.98 10.13
CA GLU A 88 13.59 -12.51 10.06
C GLU A 88 12.69 -11.64 9.19
N TRP A 89 12.91 -10.34 9.22
CA TRP A 89 12.01 -9.41 8.58
C TRP A 89 12.45 -8.96 7.20
N ILE A 90 13.60 -9.43 6.71
CA ILE A 90 14.09 -9.05 5.40
C ILE A 90 13.09 -9.38 4.28
N PRO A 91 12.49 -10.57 4.24
CA PRO A 91 11.52 -10.85 3.19
C PRO A 91 10.33 -9.89 3.22
N LEU A 92 9.84 -9.55 4.41
CA LEU A 92 8.74 -8.61 4.51
C LEU A 92 9.15 -7.21 4.07
N GLN A 93 10.36 -6.79 4.42
CA GLN A 93 10.87 -5.50 3.96
C GLN A 93 10.96 -5.44 2.44
N GLN A 94 11.38 -6.53 1.82
CA GLN A 94 11.45 -6.58 0.37
C GLN A 94 10.07 -6.52 -0.26
N GLN A 95 9.11 -7.22 0.33
CA GLN A 95 7.73 -7.14 -0.13
C GLN A 95 7.19 -5.72 0.02
N TRP A 96 7.50 -5.07 1.13
CA TRP A 96 7.05 -3.70 1.37
C TRP A 96 7.60 -2.74 0.32
N LYS A 97 8.89 -2.86 0.00
CA LYS A 97 9.49 -2.01 -1.03
C LYS A 97 8.89 -2.28 -2.40
N HIS A 98 8.63 -3.54 -2.69
CA HIS A 98 7.99 -3.91 -3.95
C HIS A 98 6.58 -3.32 -4.03
N CYS A 99 5.83 -3.37 -2.93
CA CYS A 99 4.49 -2.80 -2.89
C CYS A 99 4.48 -1.29 -3.01
N LEU A 100 5.51 -0.61 -2.47
CA LEU A 100 5.64 0.83 -2.70
C LEU A 100 5.77 1.13 -4.18
N SER A 101 6.58 0.34 -4.88
CA SER A 101 6.74 0.49 -6.32
C SER A 101 5.45 0.21 -7.07
N LEU A 102 4.73 -0.84 -6.69
CA LEU A 102 3.46 -1.17 -7.31
C LEU A 102 2.44 -0.06 -7.12
N LEU A 103 2.35 0.48 -5.92
CA LEU A 103 1.41 1.56 -5.64
C LEU A 103 1.72 2.78 -6.48
N ASP A 104 3.00 3.11 -6.59
CA ASP A 104 3.42 4.23 -7.43
C ASP A 104 3.05 4.01 -8.89
N GLN A 105 3.23 2.79 -9.40
CA GLN A 105 2.88 2.48 -10.78
C GLN A 105 1.37 2.57 -11.01
N ILE A 106 0.57 2.15 -10.04
CA ILE A 106 -0.88 2.27 -10.15
C ILE A 106 -1.29 3.74 -10.16
N ALA A 107 -0.72 4.53 -9.26
CA ALA A 107 -1.07 5.94 -9.15
C ALA A 107 -0.69 6.69 -10.42
N LYS A 108 0.39 6.29 -11.08
CA LYS A 108 0.84 6.94 -12.31
C LYS A 108 0.18 6.36 -13.56
N GLY A 109 -0.65 5.36 -13.43
CA GLY A 109 -1.35 4.77 -14.55
C GLY A 109 -0.59 3.74 -15.34
N LYS A 110 0.62 3.40 -14.90
CA LYS A 110 1.41 2.39 -15.59
C LYS A 110 0.90 0.98 -15.35
N LEU A 111 0.20 0.79 -14.24
CA LEU A 111 -0.38 -0.49 -13.88
C LEU A 111 -1.86 -0.24 -13.62
N LYS A 112 -2.73 -0.91 -14.37
CA LYS A 112 -4.16 -0.64 -14.32
C LYS A 112 -4.88 -1.59 -13.38
N LEU A 113 -5.88 -1.05 -12.69
CA LEU A 113 -6.75 -1.84 -11.82
C LEU A 113 -8.07 -2.11 -12.53
N PRO A 114 -8.78 -3.18 -12.16
CA PRO A 114 -10.10 -3.46 -12.74
C PRO A 114 -11.17 -2.55 -12.11
N LEU A 115 -10.95 -1.26 -12.20
CA LEU A 115 -11.85 -0.24 -11.67
C LEU A 115 -11.98 0.85 -12.72
N GLU A 116 -13.06 1.59 -12.63
CA GLU A 116 -13.30 2.70 -13.55
C GLU A 116 -12.42 3.88 -13.18
N GLU A 117 -11.69 4.40 -14.17
CA GLU A 117 -10.79 5.54 -13.94
C GLU A 117 -11.53 6.85 -14.13
N ALA A 118 -11.28 7.80 -13.23
CA ALA A 118 -11.89 9.11 -13.30
C ALA A 118 -11.14 10.04 -14.26
N ASN A 119 -9.83 9.88 -14.39
CA ASN A 119 -8.99 10.75 -15.20
C ASN A 119 -8.08 9.95 -16.12
N PRO A 120 -8.65 9.11 -17.01
CA PRO A 120 -7.83 8.16 -17.77
C PRO A 120 -6.93 8.82 -18.81
N ASP A 121 -7.35 9.94 -19.37
CA ASP A 121 -6.60 10.58 -20.46
C ASP A 121 -5.58 11.57 -19.98
N ARG A 122 -5.65 11.96 -18.75
CA ARG A 122 -4.83 13.02 -18.21
C ARG A 122 -3.37 12.69 -18.26
N GLU A 123 -3.07 11.48 -17.98
CA GLU A 123 -1.72 11.03 -17.92
C GLU A 123 -1.03 11.07 -19.28
N GLU A 124 -1.75 10.70 -20.31
CA GLU A 124 -1.20 10.70 -21.64
C GLU A 124 -0.93 12.10 -22.12
N ALA A 125 -1.75 13.04 -21.71
CA ALA A 125 -1.58 14.42 -22.09
C ALA A 125 -0.34 15.04 -21.48
N SER A 126 0.02 14.62 -20.32
CA SER A 126 1.13 15.25 -19.62
C SER A 126 2.48 14.80 -20.12
N VAL A 127 2.51 13.78 -20.72
CA VAL A 127 3.77 13.19 -21.07
C VAL A 127 4.46 13.89 -22.22
N ALA A 128 3.81 13.99 -22.36
CA ALA A 128 4.03 13.97 -22.89
C ALA A 128 4.12 14.58 -23.30
N VAL A 129 4.10 14.79 -23.54
CA VAL A 129 4.15 15.11 -23.63
C VAL A 129 4.41 15.33 -23.88
N THR A 130 4.28 15.52 -24.37
CA THR A 130 4.60 15.47 -24.44
C THR A 130 4.88 15.67 -24.86
N ALA A 131 4.65 16.10 -25.24
CA ALA A 131 4.94 16.08 -25.39
C ALA A 131 5.20 16.43 -25.75
N PRO A 132 4.67 16.76 -25.81
CA PRO A 132 4.89 17.02 -25.91
C PRO A 132 5.23 17.26 -25.93
N ARG A 133 5.05 17.67 -25.84
CA ARG A 133 5.43 17.96 -25.54
C ARG A 133 5.89 18.01 -25.29
N PRO A 134 5.43 18.36 -25.62
CA PRO A 134 5.79 18.38 -25.19
C PRO A 134 6.21 18.38 -24.88
N PHE A 135 5.93 19.00 -24.51
CA PHE A 135 6.30 19.05 -23.96
C PHE A 135 6.76 19.12 -23.93
N PHE A 136 6.48 19.33 -23.94
CA PHE A 136 6.79 19.25 -23.69
C PHE A 136 7.13 19.25 -24.00
N ASP A 137 6.58 19.42 -24.31
CA ASP A 137 6.68 19.23 -24.39
C ASP A 137 6.91 19.19 -24.76
N LEU A 138 6.48 19.51 -24.82
CA LEU A 138 6.65 19.29 -24.90
C LEU A 138 6.88 19.31 -25.14
N ARG A 139 6.61 19.79 -25.18
CA ARG A 139 6.69 19.76 -25.26
C ARG A 139 6.89 19.59 -25.15
N GLY A 140 6.44 20.17 -25.97
CA GLY A 140 6.71 19.94 -25.56
C GLY A 140 6.83 19.74 -25.72
N LEU A 141 6.50 19.78 -25.64
CA LEU A 141 6.63 19.51 -25.52
C LEU A 141 6.95 19.24 -25.51
#